data_c5d1c283659c811449330fd139e83b8e
#
_entry.id   c5d1c283659c811449330fd139e83b8e
#
_cell.length_a   1.000
_cell.length_b   1.000
_cell.length_c   1.000
_cell.angle_alpha   90.00
_cell.angle_beta   90.00
_cell.angle_gamma   90.00
#
_symmetry.space_group_name_H-M   'P 1'
#
loop_
_entity.id
_entity.type
_entity.pdbx_description
1 polymer ?
#
loop_
_entity_poly.entity_id
_entity_poly.type
_entity_poly.pdbx_seq_one_letter_code
_entity_poly.pdbx_strand_id
1 'polypeptide(L)'
;MRRILLALALLSMAVSPSLSQGVNSDSWAATDALGRKVRSSADAPSKRDGKFVAMFFWTWHQGNDDTTYQVRNISQIIRRHPEALKDYNHPAWGSKKPGFFFWEEPLFGYYKTTDKWVLRKQAELLADAGVDAVFFDCTNGSLTWKESYEALLETWDKAQKDGVDVPKIAFMLNFGPMPSTRKSIHEIYNDLYKPGRYSDLWFIWKGKPCIMAYPEALTASAQDREIAEFFTFRPGQPDYVDGPTRNDQWGWLENYPQHGYVPT
;
A
#
# COMPACT_ATOMS: atom_id res chain seq x y z
N MET A 1 42.07 -54.08 39.02
CA MET A 1 41.50 -53.66 37.72
C MET A 1 40.24 -52.83 38.00
N ARG A 2 40.41 -51.52 38.02
CA ARG A 2 39.27 -50.55 38.23
C ARG A 2 38.75 -50.11 36.88
N ARG A 3 37.50 -50.35 36.56
CA ARG A 3 36.82 -49.87 35.36
C ARG A 3 36.31 -48.45 35.63
N ILE A 4 36.86 -47.51 34.90
CA ILE A 4 36.38 -46.09 34.87
C ILE A 4 35.28 -46.03 33.82
N LEU A 5 34.04 -45.79 34.26
CA LEU A 5 32.93 -45.45 33.39
C LEU A 5 32.97 -43.95 33.12
N LEU A 6 33.24 -43.54 31.88
CA LEU A 6 33.10 -42.16 31.40
C LEU A 6 31.62 -41.96 31.03
N ALA A 7 30.92 -41.14 31.79
CA ALA A 7 29.59 -40.68 31.43
C ALA A 7 29.76 -39.43 30.52
N LEU A 8 29.46 -39.57 29.24
CA LEU A 8 29.26 -38.43 28.33
C LEU A 8 27.93 -37.77 28.61
N ALA A 9 27.94 -36.60 29.24
CA ALA A 9 26.78 -35.74 29.32
C ALA A 9 26.66 -34.96 28.00
N LEU A 10 25.73 -35.37 27.14
CA LEU A 10 25.30 -34.62 25.98
C LEU A 10 24.50 -33.40 26.46
N LEU A 11 25.16 -32.23 26.47
CA LEU A 11 24.52 -30.95 26.68
C LEU A 11 23.76 -30.60 25.39
N SER A 12 22.47 -30.93 25.31
CA SER A 12 21.60 -30.45 24.26
C SER A 12 21.32 -28.94 24.52
N MET A 13 22.09 -28.08 23.85
CA MET A 13 21.71 -26.69 23.73
C MET A 13 20.38 -26.62 22.94
N ALA A 14 19.29 -26.49 23.68
CA ALA A 14 18.03 -26.06 23.08
C ALA A 14 18.24 -24.64 22.56
N VAL A 15 18.44 -24.51 21.26
CA VAL A 15 18.34 -23.22 20.57
C VAL A 15 16.88 -22.85 20.63
N SER A 16 16.50 -22.09 21.66
CA SER A 16 15.19 -21.42 21.68
C SER A 16 15.16 -20.51 20.46
N PRO A 17 14.15 -20.64 19.57
CA PRO A 17 13.97 -19.61 18.55
C PRO A 17 13.81 -18.30 19.31
N SER A 18 14.72 -17.38 19.08
CA SER A 18 14.54 -15.98 19.48
C SER A 18 13.32 -15.51 18.72
N LEU A 19 12.16 -15.55 19.36
CA LEU A 19 11.02 -14.79 18.90
C LEU A 19 11.51 -13.35 18.90
N SER A 20 11.71 -12.79 17.71
CA SER A 20 11.86 -11.36 17.52
C SER A 20 10.72 -10.74 18.36
N GLN A 21 11.06 -10.07 19.44
CA GLN A 21 10.08 -9.23 20.12
C GLN A 21 9.70 -8.20 19.06
N GLY A 22 8.49 -8.32 18.53
CA GLY A 22 7.96 -7.36 17.58
C GLY A 22 8.17 -5.97 18.18
N VAL A 23 8.76 -5.09 17.40
CA VAL A 23 8.91 -3.69 17.81
C VAL A 23 7.49 -3.15 17.98
N ASN A 24 7.08 -2.90 19.22
CA ASN A 24 5.74 -2.38 19.50
C ASN A 24 5.77 -0.85 19.37
N SER A 25 5.42 -0.34 18.22
CA SER A 25 5.37 1.09 17.93
C SER A 25 4.35 1.84 18.80
N ASP A 26 3.36 1.17 19.34
CA ASP A 26 2.34 1.73 20.23
C ASP A 26 2.93 2.28 21.53
N SER A 27 4.14 1.85 21.90
CA SER A 27 4.85 2.32 23.08
C SER A 27 5.83 3.47 22.82
N TRP A 28 6.00 3.88 21.57
CA TRP A 28 6.95 4.92 21.22
C TRP A 28 6.50 6.28 21.73
N ALA A 29 7.43 7.00 22.35
CA ALA A 29 7.25 8.37 22.79
C ALA A 29 8.18 9.29 21.99
N ALA A 30 7.66 10.44 21.58
CA ALA A 30 8.45 11.45 20.88
C ALA A 30 8.06 12.84 21.32
N THR A 31 9.03 13.76 21.25
CA THR A 31 8.81 15.19 21.47
C THR A 31 9.44 15.93 20.29
N ASP A 32 8.68 16.81 19.67
CA ASP A 32 9.20 17.62 18.56
C ASP A 32 9.98 18.87 19.05
N ALA A 33 10.55 19.61 18.11
CA ALA A 33 11.31 20.82 18.42
C ALA A 33 10.49 21.95 19.06
N LEU A 34 9.17 21.89 19.01
CA LEU A 34 8.24 22.82 19.65
C LEU A 34 7.79 22.33 21.03
N GLY A 35 8.32 21.21 21.52
CA GLY A 35 7.95 20.62 22.80
C GLY A 35 6.61 19.89 22.80
N ARG A 36 5.98 19.63 21.63
CA ARG A 36 4.77 18.85 21.54
C ARG A 36 5.11 17.37 21.69
N LYS A 37 4.35 16.68 22.52
CA LYS A 37 4.56 15.26 22.82
C LYS A 37 3.54 14.41 22.10
N VAL A 38 4.00 13.30 21.52
CA VAL A 38 3.12 12.23 21.08
C VAL A 38 2.49 11.60 22.33
N ARG A 39 1.20 11.28 22.29
CA ARG A 39 0.53 10.61 23.39
C ARG A 39 1.20 9.28 23.68
N SER A 40 1.41 9.00 24.94
CA SER A 40 1.95 7.70 25.37
C SER A 40 0.88 6.61 25.35
N SER A 41 1.29 5.36 25.45
CA SER A 41 0.37 4.23 25.60
C SER A 41 -0.52 4.32 26.85
N ALA A 42 -0.14 5.13 27.84
CA ALA A 42 -0.97 5.43 29.00
C ALA A 42 -2.11 6.42 28.67
N ASP A 43 -1.91 7.28 27.68
CA ASP A 43 -2.86 8.33 27.29
C ASP A 43 -3.75 7.91 26.09
N ALA A 44 -3.29 6.95 25.31
CA ALA A 44 -4.01 6.42 24.16
C ALA A 44 -4.26 4.93 24.37
N PRO A 45 -5.52 4.47 24.31
CA PRO A 45 -5.82 3.05 24.46
C PRO A 45 -5.21 2.28 23.29
N SER A 46 -4.93 0.99 23.54
CA SER A 46 -4.50 0.06 22.51
C SER A 46 -5.51 0.02 21.34
N LYS A 47 -5.04 -0.41 20.18
CA LYS A 47 -5.89 -0.65 19.00
C LYS A 47 -7.12 -1.45 19.41
N ARG A 48 -8.30 -0.98 19.00
CA ARG A 48 -9.57 -1.64 19.28
C ARG A 48 -9.76 -2.84 18.37
N ASP A 49 -10.21 -3.95 18.92
CA ASP A 49 -10.53 -5.15 18.17
C ASP A 49 -11.53 -4.86 17.03
N GLY A 50 -11.30 -5.47 15.88
CA GLY A 50 -12.14 -5.30 14.70
C GLY A 50 -12.06 -3.93 14.04
N LYS A 51 -11.13 -3.05 14.48
CA LYS A 51 -10.82 -1.78 13.80
C LYS A 51 -9.51 -1.89 13.06
N PHE A 52 -9.43 -1.23 11.92
CA PHE A 52 -8.22 -1.18 11.10
C PHE A 52 -7.99 0.22 10.55
N VAL A 53 -6.74 0.53 10.27
CA VAL A 53 -6.31 1.74 9.58
C VAL A 53 -5.92 1.36 8.16
N ALA A 54 -6.61 1.90 7.19
CA ALA A 54 -6.25 1.75 5.79
C ALA A 54 -5.96 3.11 5.16
N MET A 55 -5.04 3.13 4.22
CA MET A 55 -4.75 4.33 3.46
C MET A 55 -4.51 3.98 1.99
N PHE A 56 -4.72 4.96 1.11
CA PHE A 56 -4.38 4.75 -0.29
C PHE A 56 -2.87 4.78 -0.50
N PHE A 57 -2.45 4.11 -1.57
CA PHE A 57 -1.04 3.98 -1.93
C PHE A 57 -0.87 4.12 -3.44
N TRP A 58 -0.01 5.02 -3.84
CA TRP A 58 0.28 5.23 -5.24
C TRP A 58 1.30 4.23 -5.77
N THR A 59 0.89 3.47 -6.79
CA THR A 59 1.74 2.49 -7.47
C THR A 59 2.25 2.98 -8.82
N TRP A 60 2.07 4.26 -9.16
CA TRP A 60 2.32 4.81 -10.49
C TRP A 60 3.46 5.84 -10.57
N HIS A 61 4.36 5.86 -9.59
CA HIS A 61 5.61 6.61 -9.64
C HIS A 61 6.63 5.89 -10.55
N GLN A 62 6.41 5.99 -11.85
CA GLN A 62 7.32 5.43 -12.86
C GLN A 62 8.30 6.49 -13.35
N GLY A 63 9.35 6.06 -14.04
CA GLY A 63 10.25 6.99 -14.71
C GLY A 63 9.50 7.82 -15.76
N ASN A 64 9.74 9.14 -15.78
CA ASN A 64 9.13 10.03 -16.75
C ASN A 64 9.82 10.02 -18.11
N ASP A 65 10.77 9.13 -18.31
CA ASP A 65 11.47 8.92 -19.56
C ASP A 65 11.17 7.52 -20.08
N ASP A 66 10.49 7.45 -21.23
CA ASP A 66 10.07 6.18 -21.83
C ASP A 66 11.27 5.37 -22.35
N THR A 67 12.42 5.99 -22.52
CA THR A 67 13.62 5.34 -23.09
C THR A 67 14.58 4.83 -22.02
N THR A 68 14.67 5.50 -20.87
CA THR A 68 15.68 5.20 -19.85
C THR A 68 15.12 4.75 -18.53
N TYR A 69 13.80 4.87 -18.31
CA TYR A 69 13.16 4.63 -17.01
C TYR A 69 13.81 5.39 -15.84
N GLN A 70 14.49 6.49 -16.13
CA GLN A 70 15.12 7.30 -15.10
C GLN A 70 14.12 8.24 -14.46
N VAL A 71 14.17 8.32 -13.15
CA VAL A 71 13.43 9.34 -12.41
C VAL A 71 14.12 10.68 -12.59
N ARG A 72 13.36 11.70 -13.02
CA ARG A 72 13.88 13.05 -13.15
C ARG A 72 14.06 13.69 -11.77
N ASN A 73 15.28 14.09 -11.48
CA ASN A 73 15.56 14.82 -10.24
C ASN A 73 15.27 16.31 -10.45
N ILE A 74 14.06 16.73 -10.09
CA ILE A 74 13.59 18.10 -10.25
C ILE A 74 14.41 19.07 -9.43
N SER A 75 14.82 18.70 -8.23
CA SER A 75 15.67 19.52 -7.36
C SER A 75 17.00 19.85 -8.03
N GLN A 76 17.61 18.93 -8.77
CA GLN A 76 18.82 19.20 -9.55
C GLN A 76 18.56 20.07 -10.77
N ILE A 77 17.46 19.84 -11.50
CA ILE A 77 17.10 20.65 -12.66
C ILE A 77 16.92 22.10 -12.23
N ILE A 78 16.11 22.38 -11.21
CA ILE A 78 15.85 23.73 -10.72
C ILE A 78 17.13 24.40 -10.20
N ARG A 79 17.99 23.64 -9.52
CA ARG A 79 19.26 24.16 -8.99
C ARG A 79 20.21 24.59 -10.10
N ARG A 80 20.24 23.89 -11.25
CA ARG A 80 21.09 24.19 -12.40
C ARG A 80 20.46 25.19 -13.36
N HIS A 81 19.14 25.23 -13.44
CA HIS A 81 18.33 25.99 -14.37
C HIS A 81 17.14 26.64 -13.64
N PRO A 82 17.37 27.60 -12.72
CA PRO A 82 16.28 28.23 -11.97
C PRO A 82 15.25 28.94 -12.86
N GLU A 83 15.68 29.38 -14.05
CA GLU A 83 14.83 29.98 -15.09
C GLU A 83 13.76 28.99 -15.60
N ALA A 84 14.03 27.69 -15.56
CA ALA A 84 13.07 26.66 -16.00
C ALA A 84 11.75 26.67 -15.20
N LEU A 85 11.76 27.15 -13.95
CA LEU A 85 10.54 27.33 -13.17
C LEU A 85 9.50 28.26 -13.83
N LYS A 86 9.98 29.19 -14.68
CA LYS A 86 9.13 30.17 -15.36
C LYS A 86 8.86 29.81 -16.83
N ASP A 87 9.49 28.77 -17.32
CA ASP A 87 9.33 28.31 -18.70
C ASP A 87 8.96 26.82 -18.75
N TYR A 88 7.67 26.55 -18.98
CA TYR A 88 7.14 25.18 -19.12
C TYR A 88 7.78 24.40 -20.28
N ASN A 89 8.35 25.09 -21.28
CA ASN A 89 8.98 24.50 -22.45
C ASN A 89 10.51 24.49 -22.38
N HIS A 90 11.11 24.87 -21.24
CA HIS A 90 12.53 24.92 -21.08
C HIS A 90 13.22 23.59 -21.42
N PRO A 91 14.33 23.59 -22.20
CA PRO A 91 14.99 22.35 -22.62
C PRO A 91 15.46 21.45 -21.48
N ALA A 92 15.74 22.00 -20.32
CA ALA A 92 16.15 21.24 -19.13
C ALA A 92 15.08 20.22 -18.67
N TRP A 93 13.80 20.39 -19.03
CA TRP A 93 12.75 19.43 -18.76
C TRP A 93 12.86 18.17 -19.63
N GLY A 94 13.61 18.21 -20.74
CA GLY A 94 13.75 17.09 -21.64
C GLY A 94 12.53 16.87 -22.53
N SER A 95 12.27 15.60 -22.89
CA SER A 95 11.22 15.24 -23.85
C SER A 95 9.80 15.30 -23.28
N LYS A 96 9.63 15.23 -21.96
CA LYS A 96 8.32 15.29 -21.30
C LYS A 96 8.09 16.63 -20.63
N LYS A 97 6.83 17.03 -20.58
CA LYS A 97 6.45 18.28 -19.91
C LYS A 97 6.55 18.16 -18.39
N PRO A 98 6.93 19.23 -17.69
CA PRO A 98 7.15 19.20 -16.23
C PRO A 98 5.90 18.86 -15.41
N GLY A 99 4.69 19.02 -15.95
CA GLY A 99 3.45 18.61 -15.29
C GLY A 99 3.33 17.10 -15.00
N PHE A 100 4.16 16.27 -15.66
CA PHE A 100 4.24 14.83 -15.40
C PHE A 100 5.39 14.46 -14.46
N PHE A 101 6.08 15.42 -13.88
CA PHE A 101 7.20 15.19 -12.97
C PHE A 101 6.72 15.20 -11.51
N PHE A 102 7.47 14.52 -10.64
CA PHE A 102 7.30 14.58 -9.19
C PHE A 102 8.11 15.75 -8.65
N TRP A 103 7.45 16.71 -7.98
CA TRP A 103 8.02 18.01 -7.69
C TRP A 103 8.68 18.11 -6.33
N GLU A 104 8.25 17.29 -5.36
CA GLU A 104 8.84 17.29 -4.04
C GLU A 104 9.76 16.08 -3.87
N GLU A 105 10.98 16.34 -3.41
CA GLU A 105 11.97 15.29 -3.19
C GLU A 105 11.61 14.52 -1.92
N PRO A 106 11.30 13.21 -2.03
CA PRO A 106 11.04 12.37 -0.87
C PRO A 106 12.29 12.20 0.01
N LEU A 107 12.10 11.75 1.25
CA LEU A 107 13.20 11.45 2.18
C LEU A 107 14.25 10.50 1.57
N PHE A 108 13.81 9.58 0.72
CA PHE A 108 14.67 8.58 0.06
C PHE A 108 15.18 9.06 -1.32
N GLY A 109 15.05 10.35 -1.66
CA GLY A 109 15.29 10.87 -3.01
C GLY A 109 14.17 10.52 -3.97
N TYR A 110 14.33 10.88 -5.25
CA TYR A 110 13.38 10.50 -6.30
C TYR A 110 13.55 9.02 -6.66
N TYR A 111 12.49 8.24 -6.58
CA TYR A 111 12.50 6.79 -6.83
C TYR A 111 11.35 6.36 -7.75
N LYS A 112 11.47 5.17 -8.30
CA LYS A 112 10.37 4.48 -9.00
C LYS A 112 9.61 3.61 -8.01
N THR A 113 8.33 3.38 -8.28
CA THR A 113 7.53 2.45 -7.47
C THR A 113 8.09 1.02 -7.47
N THR A 114 8.94 0.67 -8.44
CA THR A 114 9.60 -0.65 -8.51
C THR A 114 10.91 -0.73 -7.71
N ASP A 115 11.31 0.32 -7.02
CA ASP A 115 12.52 0.30 -6.18
C ASP A 115 12.32 -0.58 -4.94
N LYS A 116 12.90 -1.77 -4.95
CA LYS A 116 12.70 -2.79 -3.90
C LYS A 116 13.21 -2.36 -2.53
N TRP A 117 14.25 -1.53 -2.47
CA TRP A 117 14.72 -1.00 -1.18
C TRP A 117 13.69 -0.05 -0.57
N VAL A 118 13.17 0.87 -1.38
CA VAL A 118 12.13 1.82 -0.94
C VAL A 118 10.86 1.08 -0.56
N LEU A 119 10.41 0.14 -1.39
CA LEU A 119 9.21 -0.67 -1.11
C LEU A 119 9.31 -1.43 0.21
N ARG A 120 10.48 -2.03 0.50
CA ARG A 120 10.71 -2.72 1.77
C ARG A 120 10.71 -1.74 2.95
N LYS A 121 11.33 -0.57 2.79
CA LYS A 121 11.35 0.46 3.83
C LYS A 121 9.98 1.06 4.09
N GLN A 122 9.19 1.25 3.04
CA GLN A 122 7.79 1.69 3.18
C GLN A 122 6.94 0.66 3.92
N ALA A 123 7.11 -0.65 3.66
CA ALA A 123 6.40 -1.70 4.40
C ALA A 123 6.63 -1.57 5.91
N GLU A 124 7.89 -1.52 6.32
CA GLU A 124 8.31 -1.35 7.71
C GLU A 124 7.72 -0.07 8.33
N LEU A 125 7.93 1.07 7.68
CA LEU A 125 7.46 2.37 8.21
C LEU A 125 5.93 2.46 8.33
N LEU A 126 5.20 1.89 7.37
CA LEU A 126 3.73 1.88 7.41
C LEU A 126 3.21 0.95 8.51
N ALA A 127 3.79 -0.23 8.66
CA ALA A 127 3.43 -1.16 9.73
C ALA A 127 3.73 -0.55 11.10
N ASP A 128 4.91 0.05 11.28
CA ASP A 128 5.31 0.75 12.51
C ASP A 128 4.39 1.95 12.82
N ALA A 129 3.86 2.61 11.79
CA ALA A 129 2.86 3.67 11.95
C ALA A 129 1.44 3.16 12.27
N GLY A 130 1.24 1.84 12.37
CA GLY A 130 -0.06 1.24 12.66
C GLY A 130 -1.00 1.16 11.46
N VAL A 131 -0.47 1.24 10.23
CA VAL A 131 -1.26 1.03 9.01
C VAL A 131 -1.47 -0.46 8.79
N ASP A 132 -2.72 -0.90 8.79
CA ASP A 132 -3.10 -2.31 8.62
C ASP A 132 -3.19 -2.72 7.15
N ALA A 133 -3.61 -1.79 6.29
CA ALA A 133 -3.80 -2.07 4.87
C ALA A 133 -3.49 -0.86 3.99
N VAL A 134 -3.04 -1.13 2.78
CA VAL A 134 -2.92 -0.11 1.72
C VAL A 134 -3.83 -0.46 0.55
N PHE A 135 -4.44 0.57 -0.02
CA PHE A 135 -5.31 0.46 -1.19
C PHE A 135 -4.60 1.09 -2.38
N PHE A 136 -4.28 0.28 -3.38
CA PHE A 136 -3.58 0.75 -4.58
C PHE A 136 -4.49 1.64 -5.41
N ASP A 137 -4.06 2.87 -5.66
CA ASP A 137 -4.80 3.82 -6.49
C ASP A 137 -4.74 3.40 -7.97
N CYS A 138 -5.81 2.81 -8.44
CA CYS A 138 -6.07 2.42 -9.82
C CYS A 138 -7.32 3.12 -10.36
N THR A 139 -7.60 4.34 -9.88
CA THR A 139 -8.81 5.09 -10.24
C THR A 139 -8.76 5.72 -11.62
N ASN A 140 -7.59 5.76 -12.26
CA ASN A 140 -7.37 6.42 -13.53
C ASN A 140 -7.54 5.48 -14.74
N GLY A 141 -8.76 5.34 -15.22
CA GLY A 141 -9.08 4.51 -16.40
C GLY A 141 -9.00 3.01 -16.10
N SER A 142 -8.25 2.27 -16.93
CA SER A 142 -8.06 0.82 -16.75
C SER A 142 -6.60 0.46 -16.44
N LEU A 143 -5.87 1.37 -15.83
CA LEU A 143 -4.47 1.16 -15.47
C LEU A 143 -4.38 0.54 -14.08
N THR A 144 -3.89 -0.68 -13.98
CA THR A 144 -3.69 -1.39 -12.70
C THR A 144 -2.26 -1.24 -12.19
N TRP A 145 -1.36 -0.68 -13.01
CA TRP A 145 0.07 -0.51 -12.69
C TRP A 145 0.75 -1.83 -12.32
N LYS A 146 0.49 -2.86 -13.15
CA LYS A 146 0.87 -4.24 -12.89
C LYS A 146 2.35 -4.42 -12.49
N GLU A 147 3.28 -3.84 -13.24
CA GLU A 147 4.71 -3.94 -12.93
C GLU A 147 5.01 -3.44 -11.50
N SER A 148 4.36 -2.35 -11.11
CA SER A 148 4.58 -1.73 -9.80
C SER A 148 3.99 -2.55 -8.66
N TYR A 149 2.74 -3.00 -8.78
CA TYR A 149 2.15 -3.81 -7.70
C TYR A 149 2.81 -5.18 -7.60
N GLU A 150 3.26 -5.77 -8.69
CA GLU A 150 4.01 -7.04 -8.65
C GLU A 150 5.36 -6.89 -7.95
N ALA A 151 6.10 -5.82 -8.23
CA ALA A 151 7.36 -5.51 -7.52
C ALA A 151 7.14 -5.30 -6.03
N LEU A 152 6.04 -4.62 -5.65
CA LEU A 152 5.65 -4.43 -4.26
C LEU A 152 5.32 -5.75 -3.59
N LEU A 153 4.45 -6.56 -4.19
CA LEU A 153 4.03 -7.85 -3.62
C LEU A 153 5.20 -8.80 -3.42
N GLU A 154 6.08 -8.91 -4.40
CA GLU A 154 7.31 -9.72 -4.28
C GLU A 154 8.19 -9.22 -3.12
N THR A 155 8.34 -7.91 -3.00
CA THR A 155 9.19 -7.30 -1.97
C THR A 155 8.57 -7.47 -0.57
N TRP A 156 7.27 -7.26 -0.44
CA TRP A 156 6.57 -7.35 0.85
C TRP A 156 6.41 -8.81 1.31
N ASP A 157 6.13 -9.73 0.42
CA ASP A 157 6.14 -11.18 0.71
C ASP A 157 7.50 -11.62 1.26
N LYS A 158 8.58 -11.16 0.61
CA LYS A 158 9.93 -11.43 1.12
C LYS A 158 10.17 -10.76 2.48
N ALA A 159 9.78 -9.51 2.65
CA ALA A 159 9.92 -8.80 3.92
C ALA A 159 9.18 -9.52 5.05
N GLN A 160 7.95 -9.98 4.81
CA GLN A 160 7.18 -10.75 5.79
C GLN A 160 7.87 -12.07 6.15
N LYS A 161 8.41 -12.78 5.17
CA LYS A 161 9.20 -14.00 5.40
C LYS A 161 10.50 -13.74 6.18
N ASP A 162 11.08 -12.56 6.05
CA ASP A 162 12.25 -12.11 6.82
C ASP A 162 11.86 -11.62 8.23
N GLY A 163 10.59 -11.65 8.61
CA GLY A 163 10.09 -11.23 9.94
C GLY A 163 9.76 -9.74 10.08
N VAL A 164 9.62 -9.02 8.96
CA VAL A 164 9.17 -7.62 8.95
C VAL A 164 7.65 -7.59 8.85
N ASP A 165 6.99 -6.86 9.73
CA ASP A 165 5.58 -6.61 9.61
C ASP A 165 5.29 -5.76 8.36
N VAL A 166 4.24 -6.13 7.64
CA VAL A 166 3.83 -5.46 6.40
C VAL A 166 2.32 -5.25 6.37
N PRO A 167 1.83 -4.12 5.85
CA PRO A 167 0.40 -3.92 5.65
C PRO A 167 -0.20 -4.95 4.68
N LYS A 168 -1.49 -5.20 4.80
CA LYS A 168 -2.25 -5.93 3.78
C LYS A 168 -2.51 -5.04 2.57
N ILE A 169 -2.92 -5.65 1.45
CA ILE A 169 -3.18 -4.91 0.21
C ILE A 169 -4.63 -5.11 -0.28
N ALA A 170 -5.15 -4.08 -0.90
CA ALA A 170 -6.35 -4.13 -1.72
C ALA A 170 -6.21 -3.17 -2.91
N PHE A 171 -7.14 -3.23 -3.85
CA PHE A 171 -7.18 -2.33 -4.99
C PHE A 171 -8.36 -1.37 -4.86
N MET A 172 -8.12 -0.11 -5.24
CA MET A 172 -9.13 0.93 -5.36
C MET A 172 -9.26 1.30 -6.83
N LEU A 173 -10.43 1.01 -7.40
CA LEU A 173 -10.72 1.22 -8.82
C LEU A 173 -11.61 2.44 -9.03
N ASN A 174 -11.97 2.72 -10.29
CA ASN A 174 -12.81 3.86 -10.63
C ASN A 174 -14.10 3.94 -9.80
N PHE A 175 -14.53 5.16 -9.51
CA PHE A 175 -15.75 5.47 -8.74
C PHE A 175 -17.02 5.44 -9.58
N GLY A 176 -17.20 4.35 -10.33
CA GLY A 176 -18.37 4.13 -11.15
C GLY A 176 -18.34 2.78 -11.87
N PRO A 177 -19.50 2.29 -12.35
CA PRO A 177 -19.62 1.01 -13.04
C PRO A 177 -19.25 1.12 -14.52
N MET A 178 -18.01 1.54 -14.80
CA MET A 178 -17.52 1.77 -16.16
C MET A 178 -16.94 0.48 -16.78
N PRO A 179 -16.86 0.38 -18.13
CA PRO A 179 -16.16 -0.69 -18.80
C PRO A 179 -14.68 -0.82 -18.38
N SER A 180 -14.01 0.30 -18.08
CA SER A 180 -12.64 0.33 -17.54
C SER A 180 -12.56 -0.32 -16.17
N THR A 181 -13.53 -0.10 -15.28
CA THR A 181 -13.61 -0.76 -13.97
C THR A 181 -13.68 -2.28 -14.11
N ARG A 182 -14.58 -2.77 -15.00
CA ARG A 182 -14.68 -4.21 -15.28
C ARG A 182 -13.37 -4.77 -15.81
N LYS A 183 -12.73 -4.09 -16.75
CA LYS A 183 -11.42 -4.51 -17.31
C LYS A 183 -10.37 -4.65 -16.21
N SER A 184 -10.25 -3.67 -15.32
CA SER A 184 -9.30 -3.71 -14.20
C SER A 184 -9.62 -4.84 -13.23
N ILE A 185 -10.89 -5.05 -12.89
CA ILE A 185 -11.31 -6.18 -12.03
C ILE A 185 -10.86 -7.51 -12.63
N HIS A 186 -11.12 -7.73 -13.91
CA HIS A 186 -10.73 -8.96 -14.60
C HIS A 186 -9.22 -9.16 -14.63
N GLU A 187 -8.46 -8.10 -14.88
CA GLU A 187 -7.00 -8.15 -14.93
C GLU A 187 -6.43 -8.59 -13.58
N ILE A 188 -6.75 -7.87 -12.51
CA ILE A 188 -6.22 -8.20 -11.17
C ILE A 188 -6.73 -9.55 -10.67
N TYR A 189 -7.98 -9.92 -10.99
CA TYR A 189 -8.51 -11.22 -10.62
C TYR A 189 -7.74 -12.36 -11.29
N ASN A 190 -7.57 -12.30 -12.60
CA ASN A 190 -6.88 -13.34 -13.34
C ASN A 190 -5.38 -13.42 -13.05
N ASP A 191 -4.73 -12.28 -12.82
CA ASP A 191 -3.28 -12.20 -12.65
C ASP A 191 -2.82 -12.46 -11.22
N LEU A 192 -3.61 -12.10 -10.24
CA LEU A 192 -3.22 -12.13 -8.83
C LEU A 192 -4.09 -13.06 -7.99
N TYR A 193 -5.41 -12.83 -7.98
CA TYR A 193 -6.30 -13.47 -7.01
C TYR A 193 -6.68 -14.91 -7.40
N LYS A 194 -7.08 -15.14 -8.63
CA LYS A 194 -7.45 -16.49 -9.09
C LYS A 194 -6.32 -17.51 -8.95
N PRO A 195 -5.06 -17.20 -9.31
CA PRO A 195 -3.93 -18.10 -9.06
C PRO A 195 -3.49 -18.16 -7.59
N GLY A 196 -4.08 -17.39 -6.68
CA GLY A 196 -3.73 -17.40 -5.26
C GLY A 196 -2.37 -16.79 -4.92
N ARG A 197 -1.84 -15.90 -5.77
CA ARG A 197 -0.50 -15.32 -5.56
C ARG A 197 -0.51 -14.36 -4.38
N TYR A 198 0.45 -14.52 -3.47
CA TYR A 198 0.64 -13.65 -2.29
C TYR A 198 -0.62 -13.53 -1.41
N SER A 199 -1.37 -14.61 -1.24
CA SER A 199 -2.64 -14.60 -0.50
C SER A 199 -2.51 -14.09 0.94
N ASP A 200 -1.35 -14.29 1.56
CA ASP A 200 -1.07 -13.80 2.92
C ASP A 200 -0.98 -12.26 3.01
N LEU A 201 -0.84 -11.58 1.89
CA LEU A 201 -0.84 -10.12 1.82
C LEU A 201 -2.23 -9.52 1.55
N TRP A 202 -3.24 -10.32 1.20
CA TRP A 202 -4.55 -9.78 0.85
C TRP A 202 -5.28 -9.22 2.08
N PHE A 203 -5.88 -8.06 1.93
CA PHE A 203 -6.77 -7.51 2.93
C PHE A 203 -8.13 -8.22 2.85
N ILE A 204 -8.47 -8.92 3.93
CA ILE A 204 -9.70 -9.70 4.03
C ILE A 204 -10.74 -8.88 4.79
N TRP A 205 -11.90 -8.67 4.16
CA TRP A 205 -13.05 -8.00 4.75
C TRP A 205 -14.29 -8.88 4.66
N LYS A 206 -14.95 -9.13 5.78
CA LYS A 206 -16.11 -10.02 5.87
C LYS A 206 -15.85 -11.42 5.25
N GLY A 207 -14.66 -11.96 5.51
CA GLY A 207 -14.26 -13.31 5.11
C GLY A 207 -13.79 -13.49 3.67
N LYS A 208 -13.74 -12.43 2.87
CA LYS A 208 -13.29 -12.46 1.47
C LYS A 208 -12.28 -11.35 1.19
N PRO A 209 -11.44 -11.47 0.14
CA PRO A 209 -10.59 -10.37 -0.30
C PRO A 209 -11.44 -9.12 -0.60
N CYS A 210 -10.97 -7.97 -0.11
CA CYS A 210 -11.65 -6.70 -0.31
C CYS A 210 -11.19 -6.02 -1.60
N ILE A 211 -12.13 -5.41 -2.31
CA ILE A 211 -11.85 -4.54 -3.45
C ILE A 211 -12.74 -3.30 -3.40
N MET A 212 -12.14 -2.12 -3.55
CA MET A 212 -12.90 -0.87 -3.71
C MET A 212 -13.25 -0.71 -5.18
N ALA A 213 -14.39 -1.26 -5.57
CA ALA A 213 -14.91 -1.22 -6.93
C ALA A 213 -16.43 -1.32 -6.93
N TYR A 214 -17.04 -0.89 -8.03
CA TYR A 214 -18.48 -1.00 -8.25
C TYR A 214 -18.83 -2.39 -8.81
N PRO A 215 -19.54 -3.24 -8.07
CA PRO A 215 -19.95 -4.56 -8.56
C PRO A 215 -20.88 -4.48 -9.79
N GLU A 216 -21.57 -3.36 -9.98
CA GLU A 216 -22.42 -3.09 -11.14
C GLU A 216 -21.64 -2.98 -12.47
N ALA A 217 -20.32 -2.91 -12.43
CA ALA A 217 -19.48 -3.03 -13.62
C ALA A 217 -19.46 -4.46 -14.19
N LEU A 218 -19.78 -5.45 -13.36
CA LEU A 218 -19.82 -6.86 -13.74
C LEU A 218 -21.12 -7.18 -14.49
N THR A 219 -21.06 -8.19 -15.35
CA THR A 219 -22.20 -8.67 -16.14
C THR A 219 -22.71 -10.01 -15.62
N ALA A 220 -23.69 -10.60 -16.29
CA ALA A 220 -24.18 -11.93 -15.98
C ALA A 220 -23.32 -13.08 -16.59
N SER A 221 -22.09 -12.80 -17.03
CA SER A 221 -21.19 -13.84 -17.53
C SER A 221 -20.77 -14.80 -16.41
N ALA A 222 -20.37 -16.01 -16.76
CA ALA A 222 -19.93 -17.00 -15.76
C ALA A 222 -18.73 -16.50 -14.95
N GLN A 223 -17.77 -15.86 -15.60
CA GLN A 223 -16.59 -15.31 -14.93
C GLN A 223 -16.95 -14.11 -14.04
N ASP A 224 -17.86 -13.23 -14.46
CA ASP A 224 -18.27 -12.09 -13.63
C ASP A 224 -19.00 -12.55 -12.38
N ARG A 225 -19.80 -13.62 -12.46
CA ARG A 225 -20.40 -14.23 -11.27
C ARG A 225 -19.35 -14.82 -10.32
N GLU A 226 -18.37 -15.55 -10.87
CA GLU A 226 -17.24 -16.06 -10.08
C GLU A 226 -16.51 -14.93 -9.34
N ILE A 227 -16.23 -13.82 -10.01
CA ILE A 227 -15.59 -12.62 -9.45
C ILE A 227 -16.47 -11.98 -8.38
N ALA A 228 -17.77 -11.85 -8.63
CA ALA A 228 -18.71 -11.27 -7.68
C ALA A 228 -18.82 -12.07 -6.38
N GLU A 229 -18.73 -13.40 -6.47
CA GLU A 229 -18.72 -14.29 -5.31
C GLU A 229 -17.38 -14.30 -4.56
N PHE A 230 -16.29 -14.01 -5.26
CA PHE A 230 -14.93 -14.06 -4.70
C PHE A 230 -14.62 -12.87 -3.81
N PHE A 231 -14.99 -11.65 -4.20
CA PHE A 231 -14.63 -10.43 -3.48
C PHE A 231 -15.73 -9.95 -2.51
N THR A 232 -15.31 -9.24 -1.48
CA THR A 232 -16.15 -8.26 -0.80
C THR A 232 -15.95 -6.90 -1.48
N PHE A 233 -17.01 -6.38 -2.10
CA PHE A 233 -16.99 -5.09 -2.77
C PHE A 233 -17.24 -3.95 -1.78
N ARG A 234 -16.44 -2.90 -1.86
CA ARG A 234 -16.61 -1.64 -1.14
C ARG A 234 -16.32 -0.49 -2.11
N PRO A 235 -17.30 -0.05 -2.89
CA PRO A 235 -17.10 1.06 -3.81
C PRO A 235 -16.71 2.34 -3.08
N GLY A 236 -15.93 3.19 -3.70
CA GLY A 236 -15.75 4.57 -3.25
C GLY A 236 -17.05 5.35 -3.46
N GLN A 237 -17.23 6.43 -2.70
CA GLN A 237 -18.34 7.35 -2.91
C GLN A 237 -18.28 7.98 -4.31
N PRO A 238 -19.41 8.24 -4.97
CA PRO A 238 -19.42 8.76 -6.32
C PRO A 238 -19.10 10.25 -6.42
N ASP A 239 -19.20 10.98 -5.32
CA ASP A 239 -19.06 12.42 -5.27
C ASP A 239 -18.31 12.88 -4.02
N TYR A 240 -17.46 13.91 -4.16
CA TYR A 240 -16.65 14.44 -3.06
C TYR A 240 -17.41 15.43 -2.16
N VAL A 241 -18.56 15.92 -2.62
CA VAL A 241 -19.36 16.93 -1.90
C VAL A 241 -20.49 16.25 -1.13
N ASP A 242 -21.23 15.38 -1.80
CA ASP A 242 -22.43 14.76 -1.23
C ASP A 242 -22.11 13.48 -0.42
N GLY A 243 -20.87 12.97 -0.56
CA GLY A 243 -20.43 11.78 0.14
C GLY A 243 -21.07 10.49 -0.36
N PRO A 244 -21.14 9.45 0.49
CA PRO A 244 -21.74 8.18 0.13
C PRO A 244 -23.25 8.30 -0.10
N THR A 245 -23.71 7.64 -1.14
CA THR A 245 -25.14 7.50 -1.47
C THR A 245 -25.71 6.14 -1.06
N ARG A 246 -24.86 5.22 -0.60
CA ARG A 246 -25.22 3.87 -0.16
C ARG A 246 -24.35 3.44 1.03
N ASN A 247 -24.86 2.54 1.85
CA ASN A 247 -24.18 2.04 3.06
C ASN A 247 -22.94 1.17 2.77
N ASP A 248 -22.83 0.63 1.56
CA ASP A 248 -21.68 -0.18 1.14
C ASP A 248 -20.50 0.65 0.60
N GLN A 249 -20.67 1.94 0.44
CA GLN A 249 -19.64 2.86 -0.04
C GLN A 249 -18.75 3.35 1.10
N TRP A 250 -17.48 3.50 0.80
CA TRP A 250 -16.52 4.13 1.69
C TRP A 250 -16.15 5.53 1.20
N GLY A 251 -15.90 6.43 2.17
CA GLY A 251 -15.46 7.79 1.89
C GLY A 251 -14.09 7.82 1.23
N TRP A 252 -13.94 8.76 0.29
CA TRP A 252 -12.70 9.02 -0.40
C TRP A 252 -12.61 10.48 -0.80
N LEU A 253 -11.58 11.20 -0.34
CA LEU A 253 -11.34 12.62 -0.63
C LEU A 253 -12.57 13.52 -0.39
N GLU A 254 -13.40 13.15 0.57
CA GLU A 254 -14.61 13.89 0.88
C GLU A 254 -14.30 15.27 1.44
N ASN A 255 -15.04 16.28 1.00
CA ASN A 255 -14.91 17.64 1.52
C ASN A 255 -15.33 17.73 2.98
N TYR A 256 -14.72 18.65 3.71
CA TYR A 256 -15.12 18.92 5.10
C TYR A 256 -16.46 19.68 5.15
N PRO A 257 -17.35 19.36 6.10
CA PRO A 257 -17.24 18.32 7.11
C PRO A 257 -17.48 16.91 6.54
N GLN A 258 -16.60 15.98 6.87
CA GLN A 258 -16.74 14.60 6.42
C GLN A 258 -17.89 13.91 7.14
N HIS A 259 -18.62 13.07 6.40
CA HIS A 259 -19.69 12.26 6.96
C HIS A 259 -19.12 11.15 7.86
N GLY A 260 -19.78 10.91 8.97
CA GLY A 260 -19.49 9.75 9.79
C GLY A 260 -20.04 8.48 9.13
N TYR A 261 -19.16 7.53 8.85
CA TYR A 261 -19.58 6.23 8.33
C TYR A 261 -19.84 5.27 9.47
N VAL A 262 -21.02 4.68 9.49
CA VAL A 262 -21.35 3.63 10.43
C VAL A 262 -20.85 2.32 9.81
N PRO A 263 -19.97 1.56 10.49
CA PRO A 263 -19.57 0.25 10.02
C PRO A 263 -20.79 -0.67 9.97
N THR A 264 -21.13 -1.14 8.78
CA THR A 264 -22.18 -2.15 8.58
C THR A 264 -21.56 -3.55 8.51
#